data_f5922626e3f36bef638a94c3d6e8510a
#
_entry.id   f5922626e3f36bef638a94c3d6e8510a
#
_cell.length_a   1.000
_cell.length_b   1.000
_cell.length_c   1.000
_cell.angle_alpha   90.00
_cell.angle_beta   90.00
_cell.angle_gamma   90.00
#
_symmetry.space_group_name_H-M   'P 1'
#
loop_
_entity.id
_entity.type
_entity.pdbx_description
1 polymer ?
#
loop_
_entity_poly.entity_id
_entity_poly.type
_entity_poly.pdbx_seq_one_letter_code
_entity_poly.pdbx_strand_id
1 'polypeptide(L)'
;AELPIAYSEGFSPHMLLSFASPLGVGISSTGEYFDMVLAEDMKTDEIVKRLNATMVEGMEVLSARHVPDGKASKAMSLVAGADYLVQFREGKMPEIDLETKVPVFFALPQIEIMRKTKRSEKLTDIRPWIYDMKAKKSGVWMQLSTGSVSNLKPELVMEAFCKWCGVELPPFAYTILREEVYADIGTEEERKLVPLEALGEEVE
;
A
#
# COMPACT_ATOMS: atom_id res chain seq x y z
N ALA A 1 -2.85 -25.27 3.29
CA ALA A 1 -3.60 -24.82 4.48
C ALA A 1 -4.88 -25.62 4.67
N GLU A 2 -5.32 -26.37 3.65
CA GLU A 2 -6.58 -27.16 3.68
C GLU A 2 -7.81 -26.33 4.07
N LEU A 3 -7.88 -25.10 3.55
CA LEU A 3 -9.04 -24.24 3.71
C LEU A 3 -10.09 -24.58 2.65
N PRO A 4 -11.39 -24.57 2.98
CA PRO A 4 -12.48 -24.79 2.03
C PRO A 4 -12.71 -23.57 1.15
N ILE A 5 -11.70 -23.17 0.34
CA ILE A 5 -11.82 -22.01 -0.52
C ILE A 5 -12.80 -22.32 -1.66
N ALA A 6 -13.73 -21.40 -1.91
CA ALA A 6 -14.67 -21.51 -3.01
C ALA A 6 -13.97 -21.29 -4.36
N TYR A 7 -14.51 -21.89 -5.40
CA TYR A 7 -14.00 -21.78 -6.78
C TYR A 7 -14.99 -21.02 -7.66
N SER A 8 -14.45 -20.37 -8.67
CA SER A 8 -15.27 -19.75 -9.70
C SER A 8 -15.99 -20.80 -10.54
N GLU A 9 -17.14 -20.41 -11.11
CA GLU A 9 -17.86 -21.22 -12.07
C GLU A 9 -17.19 -21.18 -13.46
N GLY A 10 -17.47 -22.17 -14.32
CA GLY A 10 -17.04 -22.21 -15.70
C GLY A 10 -16.05 -23.32 -16.05
N PHE A 11 -15.46 -23.25 -17.24
CA PHE A 11 -14.58 -24.30 -17.79
C PHE A 11 -13.19 -24.40 -17.12
N SER A 12 -12.73 -23.35 -16.48
CA SER A 12 -11.44 -23.29 -15.77
C SER A 12 -11.64 -22.73 -14.38
N PRO A 13 -12.19 -23.51 -13.44
CA PRO A 13 -12.40 -23.04 -12.07
C PRO A 13 -11.08 -22.64 -11.42
N HIS A 14 -11.07 -21.48 -10.76
CA HIS A 14 -9.95 -21.00 -9.96
C HIS A 14 -10.43 -20.59 -8.57
N MET A 15 -9.56 -20.70 -7.60
CA MET A 15 -9.84 -20.27 -6.24
C MET A 15 -10.25 -18.78 -6.21
N LEU A 16 -11.33 -18.49 -5.47
CA LEU A 16 -11.80 -17.11 -5.27
C LEU A 16 -10.92 -16.44 -4.21
N LEU A 17 -9.75 -15.98 -4.66
CA LEU A 17 -8.75 -15.29 -3.84
C LEU A 17 -8.22 -14.09 -4.64
N SER A 18 -8.12 -12.92 -3.97
CA SER A 18 -7.61 -11.70 -4.60
C SER A 18 -6.87 -10.81 -3.61
N PHE A 19 -5.70 -10.31 -3.98
CA PHE A 19 -4.96 -9.33 -3.18
C PHE A 19 -5.56 -7.93 -3.34
N ALA A 20 -5.60 -7.18 -2.25
CA ALA A 20 -6.13 -5.82 -2.22
C ALA A 20 -5.27 -4.87 -3.08
N SER A 21 -3.95 -4.91 -2.88
CA SER A 21 -2.99 -4.10 -3.64
C SER A 21 -1.68 -4.88 -3.78
N PRO A 22 -1.40 -5.50 -4.94
CA PRO A 22 -0.19 -6.29 -5.12
C PRO A 22 1.07 -5.51 -4.76
N LEU A 23 1.95 -6.13 -3.97
CA LEU A 23 3.21 -5.52 -3.54
C LEU A 23 4.21 -5.49 -4.69
N GLY A 24 4.86 -4.34 -4.89
CA GLY A 24 5.93 -4.20 -5.89
C GLY A 24 7.19 -4.98 -5.53
N VAL A 25 7.91 -5.47 -6.53
CA VAL A 25 9.21 -6.12 -6.29
C VAL A 25 10.19 -5.14 -5.65
N GLY A 26 10.85 -5.58 -4.58
CA GLY A 26 11.82 -4.77 -3.84
C GLY A 26 11.21 -3.93 -2.71
N ILE A 27 9.92 -4.03 -2.48
CA ILE A 27 9.20 -3.41 -1.35
C ILE A 27 8.89 -4.51 -0.33
N SER A 28 9.19 -4.28 0.94
CA SER A 28 8.70 -5.09 2.05
C SER A 28 7.39 -4.51 2.60
N SER A 29 6.63 -5.29 3.34
CA SER A 29 5.36 -4.82 3.90
C SER A 29 5.06 -5.48 5.25
N THR A 30 4.34 -4.73 6.10
CA THR A 30 3.71 -5.18 7.35
C THR A 30 2.20 -5.07 7.32
N GLY A 31 1.62 -4.53 6.24
CA GLY A 31 0.18 -4.30 6.08
C GLY A 31 -0.29 -4.73 4.69
N GLU A 32 -0.49 -6.03 4.48
CA GLU A 32 -1.03 -6.59 3.25
C GLU A 32 -2.36 -7.27 3.49
N TYR A 33 -3.26 -7.15 2.51
CA TYR A 33 -4.60 -7.73 2.59
C TYR A 33 -4.91 -8.56 1.36
N PHE A 34 -5.67 -9.61 1.58
CA PHE A 34 -6.28 -10.37 0.50
C PHE A 34 -7.66 -10.87 0.93
N ASP A 35 -8.57 -10.92 -0.03
CA ASP A 35 -9.88 -11.53 0.14
C ASP A 35 -9.83 -12.99 -0.29
N MET A 36 -10.55 -13.85 0.42
CA MET A 36 -10.88 -15.19 -0.03
C MET A 36 -12.35 -15.49 0.27
N VAL A 37 -12.98 -16.25 -0.60
CA VAL A 37 -14.32 -16.74 -0.40
C VAL A 37 -14.23 -18.18 0.08
N LEU A 38 -14.85 -18.48 1.21
CA LEU A 38 -14.96 -19.85 1.72
C LEU A 38 -16.25 -20.51 1.25
N ALA A 39 -16.21 -21.80 0.96
CA ALA A 39 -17.37 -22.61 0.63
C ALA A 39 -18.19 -23.04 1.87
N GLU A 40 -17.58 -22.96 3.03
CA GLU A 40 -18.15 -23.30 4.33
C GLU A 40 -17.70 -22.28 5.37
N ASP A 41 -18.57 -21.99 6.35
CA ASP A 41 -18.24 -21.07 7.43
C ASP A 41 -17.11 -21.62 8.30
N MET A 42 -16.20 -20.73 8.70
CA MET A 42 -15.06 -21.07 9.54
C MET A 42 -14.74 -19.92 10.49
N LYS A 43 -14.33 -20.25 11.71
CA LYS A 43 -13.85 -19.28 12.69
C LYS A 43 -12.59 -18.58 12.21
N THR A 44 -12.49 -17.28 12.46
CA THR A 44 -11.38 -16.44 11.99
C THR A 44 -10.03 -16.86 12.58
N ASP A 45 -9.99 -17.31 13.84
CA ASP A 45 -8.80 -17.82 14.50
C ASP A 45 -8.27 -19.14 13.86
N GLU A 46 -9.18 -20.03 13.46
CA GLU A 46 -8.82 -21.27 12.80
C GLU A 46 -8.29 -21.01 11.38
N ILE A 47 -8.81 -20.00 10.68
CA ILE A 47 -8.28 -19.55 9.37
C ILE A 47 -6.83 -19.10 9.52
N VAL A 48 -6.55 -18.18 10.46
CA VAL A 48 -5.21 -17.67 10.76
C VAL A 48 -4.25 -18.80 11.07
N LYS A 49 -4.65 -19.71 11.96
CA LYS A 49 -3.85 -20.86 12.36
C LYS A 49 -3.48 -21.77 11.18
N ARG A 50 -4.46 -22.13 10.34
CA ARG A 50 -4.23 -23.00 9.17
C ARG A 50 -3.36 -22.32 8.10
N LEU A 51 -3.54 -21.04 7.86
CA LEU A 51 -2.70 -20.27 6.93
C LEU A 51 -1.26 -20.25 7.44
N ASN A 52 -1.04 -19.86 8.70
CA ASN A 52 0.29 -19.76 9.26
C ASN A 52 1.04 -21.11 9.33
N ALA A 53 0.33 -22.22 9.44
CA ALA A 53 0.94 -23.56 9.38
C ALA A 53 1.58 -23.89 8.02
N THR A 54 1.29 -23.11 6.97
CA THR A 54 1.80 -23.33 5.61
C THR A 54 2.56 -22.12 5.03
N MET A 55 2.65 -21.01 5.79
CA MET A 55 3.42 -19.84 5.36
C MET A 55 4.92 -20.14 5.35
N VAL A 56 5.60 -19.50 4.41
CA VAL A 56 7.08 -19.53 4.34
C VAL A 56 7.68 -18.54 5.33
N GLU A 57 8.95 -18.74 5.66
CA GLU A 57 9.69 -17.81 6.52
C GLU A 57 9.60 -16.36 6.00
N GLY A 58 9.32 -15.44 6.89
CA GLY A 58 9.13 -14.01 6.59
C GLY A 58 7.72 -13.62 6.14
N MET A 59 6.77 -14.57 6.14
CA MET A 59 5.34 -14.27 5.88
C MET A 59 4.49 -14.79 7.04
N GLU A 60 3.62 -13.92 7.56
CA GLU A 60 2.71 -14.23 8.66
C GLU A 60 1.33 -13.62 8.39
N VAL A 61 0.28 -14.38 8.67
CA VAL A 61 -1.11 -13.90 8.69
C VAL A 61 -1.42 -13.44 10.10
N LEU A 62 -1.68 -12.15 10.26
CA LEU A 62 -1.88 -11.51 11.56
C LEU A 62 -3.32 -11.67 12.05
N SER A 63 -4.30 -11.53 11.16
CA SER A 63 -5.71 -11.62 11.46
C SER A 63 -6.52 -12.09 10.26
N ALA A 64 -7.74 -12.53 10.49
CA ALA A 64 -8.78 -12.74 9.50
C ALA A 64 -10.06 -12.06 9.98
N ARG A 65 -10.80 -11.48 9.04
CA ARG A 65 -12.06 -10.78 9.33
C ARG A 65 -13.11 -11.23 8.32
N HIS A 66 -14.33 -11.39 8.79
CA HIS A 66 -15.48 -11.57 7.92
C HIS A 66 -15.89 -10.21 7.36
N VAL A 67 -16.07 -10.13 6.04
CA VAL A 67 -16.61 -8.94 5.36
C VAL A 67 -17.93 -9.30 4.68
N PRO A 68 -18.91 -8.37 4.63
CA PRO A 68 -20.18 -8.63 3.98
C PRO A 68 -20.01 -9.01 2.52
N ASP A 69 -20.86 -9.90 2.02
CA ASP A 69 -20.86 -10.28 0.62
C ASP A 69 -21.21 -9.11 -0.31
N GLY A 70 -20.52 -9.02 -1.43
CA GLY A 70 -20.82 -8.03 -2.48
C GLY A 70 -19.61 -7.59 -3.28
N LYS A 71 -19.86 -7.06 -4.48
CA LYS A 71 -18.80 -6.52 -5.33
C LYS A 71 -18.15 -5.25 -4.75
N ALA A 72 -18.94 -4.47 -3.98
CA ALA A 72 -18.49 -3.23 -3.36
C ALA A 72 -17.63 -3.47 -2.10
N SER A 73 -17.62 -4.68 -1.54
CA SER A 73 -16.86 -5.03 -0.35
C SER A 73 -15.49 -5.67 -0.63
N LYS A 74 -15.13 -5.86 -1.90
CA LYS A 74 -13.82 -6.41 -2.26
C LYS A 74 -12.70 -5.42 -1.92
N ALA A 75 -11.74 -5.87 -1.12
CA ALA A 75 -10.62 -5.06 -0.65
C ALA A 75 -9.92 -4.31 -1.80
N MET A 76 -9.68 -4.96 -2.95
CA MET A 76 -9.09 -4.32 -4.14
C MET A 76 -9.85 -3.09 -4.64
N SER A 77 -11.19 -3.07 -4.51
CA SER A 77 -12.02 -1.94 -4.96
C SER A 77 -12.05 -0.81 -3.95
N LEU A 78 -11.73 -1.10 -2.69
CA LEU A 78 -11.81 -0.15 -1.57
C LEU A 78 -10.48 0.56 -1.31
N VAL A 79 -9.37 0.02 -1.81
CA VAL A 79 -8.05 0.64 -1.62
C VAL A 79 -8.02 2.07 -2.16
N ALA A 80 -7.70 3.01 -1.27
CA ALA A 80 -7.63 4.44 -1.55
C ALA A 80 -6.30 5.09 -1.13
N GLY A 81 -5.58 4.49 -0.20
CA GLY A 81 -4.31 4.99 0.29
C GLY A 81 -3.43 3.90 0.90
N ALA A 82 -2.16 4.22 1.06
CA ALA A 82 -1.21 3.39 1.79
C ALA A 82 -0.12 4.24 2.45
N ASP A 83 0.41 3.74 3.56
CA ASP A 83 1.54 4.31 4.26
C ASP A 83 2.83 3.64 3.83
N TYR A 84 3.84 4.45 3.60
CA TYR A 84 5.17 3.99 3.23
C TYR A 84 6.25 4.64 4.10
N LEU A 85 7.18 3.82 4.58
CA LEU A 85 8.44 4.28 5.16
C LEU A 85 9.55 4.05 4.13
N VAL A 86 10.14 5.13 3.64
CA VAL A 86 11.35 5.10 2.82
C VAL A 86 12.53 5.36 3.72
N GLN A 87 13.43 4.40 3.86
CA GLN A 87 14.56 4.47 4.77
C GLN A 87 15.88 4.37 4.01
N PHE A 88 16.74 5.37 4.16
CA PHE A 88 18.08 5.33 3.55
C PHE A 88 18.93 4.23 4.17
N ARG A 89 19.66 3.53 3.33
CA ARG A 89 20.64 2.53 3.76
C ARG A 89 21.83 3.22 4.42
N GLU A 90 22.51 2.49 5.28
CA GLU A 90 23.73 2.96 5.95
C GLU A 90 24.75 3.50 4.94
N GLY A 91 25.29 4.69 5.20
CA GLY A 91 26.23 5.38 4.31
C GLY A 91 25.66 5.87 2.98
N LYS A 92 24.32 5.79 2.76
CA LYS A 92 23.66 6.23 1.52
C LYS A 92 22.72 7.44 1.73
N MET A 93 22.57 7.90 2.95
CA MET A 93 21.76 9.08 3.25
C MET A 93 22.46 10.31 2.64
N PRO A 94 21.76 11.10 1.80
CA PRO A 94 22.31 12.33 1.24
C PRO A 94 22.45 13.42 2.31
N GLU A 95 23.27 14.41 2.07
CA GLU A 95 23.40 15.61 2.92
C GLU A 95 22.17 16.53 2.75
N ILE A 96 21.01 16.08 3.23
CA ILE A 96 19.75 16.81 3.23
C ILE A 96 19.27 16.92 4.68
N ASP A 97 18.95 18.12 5.13
CA ASP A 97 18.20 18.34 6.34
C ASP A 97 16.73 17.96 6.12
N LEU A 98 16.39 16.69 6.39
CA LEU A 98 15.05 16.15 6.17
C LEU A 98 14.00 16.88 7.03
N GLU A 99 14.33 17.23 8.28
CA GLU A 99 13.41 17.89 9.21
C GLU A 99 12.91 19.23 8.67
N THR A 100 13.79 19.96 8.01
CA THR A 100 13.45 21.25 7.39
C THR A 100 12.87 21.07 5.99
N LYS A 101 13.44 20.19 5.16
CA LYS A 101 13.10 20.09 3.73
C LYS A 101 11.81 19.36 3.45
N VAL A 102 11.49 18.31 4.19
CA VAL A 102 10.27 17.51 3.97
C VAL A 102 8.99 18.36 4.16
N PRO A 103 8.81 19.12 5.24
CA PRO A 103 7.63 19.97 5.39
C PRO A 103 7.51 21.04 4.30
N VAL A 104 8.64 21.64 3.88
CA VAL A 104 8.64 22.66 2.83
C VAL A 104 8.25 22.05 1.48
N PHE A 105 8.79 20.89 1.13
CA PHE A 105 8.41 20.17 -0.10
C PHE A 105 6.94 19.78 -0.09
N PHE A 106 6.46 19.23 1.02
CA PHE A 106 5.04 18.86 1.17
C PHE A 106 4.09 20.07 1.08
N ALA A 107 4.54 21.27 1.51
CA ALA A 107 3.75 22.49 1.43
C ALA A 107 3.71 23.13 0.03
N LEU A 108 4.46 22.60 -0.96
CA LEU A 108 4.42 23.09 -2.34
C LEU A 108 2.98 22.99 -2.89
N PRO A 109 2.49 24.01 -3.58
CA PRO A 109 1.15 23.99 -4.18
C PRO A 109 1.04 22.97 -5.32
N GLN A 110 2.15 22.60 -5.95
CA GLN A 110 2.24 21.72 -7.09
C GLN A 110 3.59 20.99 -7.08
N ILE A 111 3.56 19.69 -7.42
CA ILE A 111 4.75 18.85 -7.56
C ILE A 111 4.63 18.11 -8.89
N GLU A 112 5.37 18.54 -9.88
CA GLU A 112 5.32 17.99 -11.24
C GLU A 112 6.41 16.95 -11.49
N ILE A 113 6.01 15.82 -12.06
CA ILE A 113 6.92 14.79 -12.55
C ILE A 113 6.60 14.41 -14.00
N MET A 114 7.61 13.97 -14.73
CA MET A 114 7.43 13.33 -16.04
C MET A 114 7.01 11.87 -15.83
N ARG A 115 5.72 11.60 -16.01
CA ARG A 115 5.19 10.23 -15.88
C ARG A 115 5.22 9.53 -17.23
N LYS A 116 6.00 8.44 -17.32
CA LYS A 116 6.06 7.60 -18.52
C LYS A 116 4.94 6.55 -18.49
N THR A 117 4.20 6.48 -19.57
CA THR A 117 3.27 5.38 -19.85
C THR A 117 3.79 4.58 -21.05
N LYS A 118 3.21 3.42 -21.34
CA LYS A 118 3.61 2.61 -22.51
C LYS A 118 3.53 3.37 -23.87
N ARG A 119 2.79 4.48 -23.93
CA ARG A 119 2.49 5.19 -25.19
C ARG A 119 2.83 6.69 -25.17
N SER A 120 3.13 7.27 -24.00
CA SER A 120 3.35 8.72 -23.89
C SER A 120 4.11 9.06 -22.62
N GLU A 121 4.78 10.21 -22.66
CA GLU A 121 5.29 10.92 -21.49
C GLU A 121 4.38 12.10 -21.22
N LYS A 122 3.93 12.28 -19.97
CA LYS A 122 3.06 13.38 -19.58
C LYS A 122 3.57 14.02 -18.30
N LEU A 123 3.66 15.34 -18.32
CA LEU A 123 3.86 16.12 -17.10
C LEU A 123 2.62 15.96 -16.22
N THR A 124 2.81 15.52 -14.98
CA THR A 124 1.71 15.18 -14.07
C THR A 124 2.01 15.81 -12.71
N ASP A 125 1.04 16.55 -12.20
CA ASP A 125 1.08 17.03 -10.81
C ASP A 125 0.69 15.88 -9.88
N ILE A 126 1.63 15.50 -9.00
CA ILE A 126 1.42 14.43 -8.01
C ILE A 126 1.08 14.97 -6.62
N ARG A 127 1.09 16.30 -6.42
CA ARG A 127 0.80 16.88 -5.09
C ARG A 127 -0.55 16.43 -4.51
N PRO A 128 -1.66 16.35 -5.28
CA PRO A 128 -2.94 15.88 -4.77
C PRO A 128 -2.95 14.43 -4.30
N TRP A 129 -1.97 13.64 -4.73
CA TRP A 129 -1.84 12.21 -4.38
C TRP A 129 -0.91 11.95 -3.20
N ILE A 130 -0.28 12.99 -2.65
CA ILE A 130 0.51 12.93 -1.42
C ILE A 130 -0.38 13.45 -0.29
N TYR A 131 -0.90 12.55 0.54
CA TYR A 131 -1.85 12.89 1.59
C TYR A 131 -1.16 13.43 2.83
N ASP A 132 -0.02 12.85 3.19
CA ASP A 132 0.83 13.33 4.28
C ASP A 132 2.29 12.94 4.01
N MET A 133 3.25 13.68 4.61
CA MET A 133 4.67 13.42 4.47
C MET A 133 5.43 13.92 5.69
N LYS A 134 6.26 13.08 6.29
CA LYS A 134 6.98 13.39 7.53
C LYS A 134 8.44 12.94 7.46
N ALA A 135 9.33 13.79 7.94
CA ALA A 135 10.71 13.41 8.14
C ALA A 135 10.84 12.33 9.22
N LYS A 136 11.77 11.42 9.01
CA LYS A 136 12.23 10.43 10.00
C LYS A 136 13.75 10.52 10.10
N LYS A 137 14.33 10.02 11.19
CA LYS A 137 15.77 10.11 11.48
C LYS A 137 16.67 9.72 10.29
N SER A 138 16.29 8.70 9.53
CA SER A 138 17.06 8.18 8.38
C SER A 138 16.21 8.01 7.13
N GLY A 139 15.15 8.79 6.94
CA GLY A 139 14.27 8.62 5.80
C GLY A 139 13.03 9.51 5.84
N VAL A 140 12.02 9.09 5.09
CA VAL A 140 10.77 9.82 4.93
C VAL A 140 9.60 8.85 5.04
N TRP A 141 8.66 9.16 5.90
CA TRP A 141 7.36 8.52 5.93
C TRP A 141 6.39 9.31 5.06
N MET A 142 5.55 8.60 4.32
CA MET A 142 4.57 9.23 3.45
C MET A 142 3.28 8.41 3.36
N GLN A 143 2.14 9.09 3.33
CA GLN A 143 0.84 8.51 3.04
C GLN A 143 0.44 8.92 1.63
N LEU A 144 0.25 7.95 0.75
CA LEU A 144 0.07 8.15 -0.68
C LEU A 144 -1.24 7.56 -1.17
N SER A 145 -1.80 8.19 -2.21
CA SER A 145 -2.89 7.61 -2.98
C SER A 145 -2.47 6.27 -3.57
N THR A 146 -3.23 5.23 -3.29
CA THR A 146 -3.02 3.87 -3.78
C THR A 146 -4.38 3.28 -4.18
N GLY A 147 -4.43 2.54 -5.27
CA GLY A 147 -5.66 1.90 -5.74
C GLY A 147 -5.91 2.11 -7.24
N SER A 148 -7.13 1.82 -7.66
CA SER A 148 -7.51 1.82 -9.08
C SER A 148 -7.73 3.22 -9.66
N VAL A 149 -8.13 4.19 -8.85
CA VAL A 149 -8.40 5.58 -9.29
C VAL A 149 -7.10 6.34 -9.50
N SER A 150 -6.20 6.26 -8.53
CA SER A 150 -4.87 6.85 -8.61
C SER A 150 -3.89 5.98 -7.81
N ASN A 151 -2.69 5.83 -8.34
CA ASN A 151 -1.64 5.06 -7.69
C ASN A 151 -0.32 5.80 -7.84
N LEU A 152 0.18 6.34 -6.73
CA LEU A 152 1.45 7.04 -6.65
C LEU A 152 2.49 6.15 -5.95
N LYS A 153 3.55 5.85 -6.66
CA LYS A 153 4.65 5.05 -6.09
C LYS A 153 5.57 5.92 -5.24
N PRO A 154 6.02 5.45 -4.08
CA PRO A 154 6.93 6.20 -3.20
C PRO A 154 8.26 6.57 -3.88
N GLU A 155 8.74 5.74 -4.82
CA GLU A 155 9.95 6.04 -5.59
C GLU A 155 9.83 7.35 -6.39
N LEU A 156 8.65 7.62 -6.97
CA LEU A 156 8.41 8.84 -7.75
C LEU A 156 8.40 10.09 -6.86
N VAL A 157 7.88 9.96 -5.64
CA VAL A 157 7.91 11.04 -4.65
C VAL A 157 9.33 11.33 -4.21
N MET A 158 10.12 10.28 -3.92
CA MET A 158 11.53 10.43 -3.54
C MET A 158 12.38 11.01 -4.66
N GLU A 159 12.14 10.59 -5.90
CA GLU A 159 12.82 11.17 -7.07
C GLU A 159 12.52 12.67 -7.19
N ALA A 160 11.24 13.07 -7.09
CA ALA A 160 10.84 14.46 -7.12
C ALA A 160 11.44 15.27 -5.96
N PHE A 161 11.41 14.73 -4.74
CA PHE A 161 11.97 15.35 -3.55
C PHE A 161 13.48 15.57 -3.66
N CYS A 162 14.23 14.53 -4.03
CA CYS A 162 15.69 14.63 -4.16
C CYS A 162 16.08 15.59 -5.28
N LYS A 163 15.40 15.56 -6.43
CA LYS A 163 15.59 16.50 -7.51
C LYS A 163 15.33 17.94 -7.07
N TRP A 164 14.26 18.18 -6.31
CA TRP A 164 13.95 19.49 -5.74
C TRP A 164 15.02 19.96 -4.75
N CYS A 165 15.61 19.04 -3.98
CA CYS A 165 16.75 19.34 -3.11
C CYS A 165 18.07 19.52 -3.86
N GLY A 166 18.14 19.26 -5.17
CA GLY A 166 19.36 19.31 -5.96
C GLY A 166 20.33 18.15 -5.70
N VAL A 167 19.83 17.00 -5.29
CA VAL A 167 20.61 15.82 -4.93
C VAL A 167 20.27 14.65 -5.85
N GLU A 168 21.30 13.94 -6.31
CA GLU A 168 21.19 12.67 -7.01
C GLU A 168 21.48 11.50 -6.04
N LEU A 169 20.62 10.51 -6.04
CA LEU A 169 20.79 9.32 -5.22
C LEU A 169 21.52 8.22 -6.00
N PRO A 170 22.47 7.53 -5.35
CA PRO A 170 23.08 6.36 -5.96
C PRO A 170 22.04 5.22 -6.07
N PRO A 171 22.26 4.22 -6.94
CA PRO A 171 21.41 3.06 -7.02
C PRO A 171 21.26 2.37 -5.67
N PHE A 172 20.02 1.92 -5.38
CA PHE A 172 19.68 1.23 -4.12
C PHE A 172 20.01 2.05 -2.87
N ALA A 173 19.82 3.38 -2.91
CA ALA A 173 20.10 4.27 -1.79
C ALA A 173 19.20 4.01 -0.57
N TYR A 174 18.00 3.51 -0.79
CA TYR A 174 17.00 3.30 0.27
C TYR A 174 16.26 1.97 0.11
N THR A 175 15.55 1.58 1.15
CA THR A 175 14.53 0.55 1.16
C THR A 175 13.16 1.18 1.32
N ILE A 176 12.11 0.46 0.92
CA ILE A 176 10.73 0.88 1.09
C ILE A 176 10.00 -0.20 1.87
N LEU A 177 9.29 0.22 2.91
CA LEU A 177 8.36 -0.59 3.67
C LEU A 177 6.96 -0.02 3.48
N ARG A 178 6.00 -0.83 3.04
CA ARG A 178 4.58 -0.49 3.11
C ARG A 178 4.06 -0.90 4.48
N GLU A 179 3.63 0.07 5.28
CA GLU A 179 3.23 -0.18 6.65
C GLU A 179 1.76 -0.55 6.77
N GLU A 180 0.89 0.08 5.92
CA GLU A 180 -0.55 -0.12 5.98
C GLU A 180 -1.22 0.21 4.64
N VAL A 181 -2.41 -0.36 4.41
CA VAL A 181 -3.29 -0.10 3.27
C VAL A 181 -4.68 0.29 3.77
N TYR A 182 -5.23 1.37 3.21
CA TYR A 182 -6.43 2.02 3.68
C TYR A 182 -7.56 2.01 2.65
N ALA A 183 -8.80 1.91 3.15
CA ALA A 183 -9.98 2.37 2.46
C ALA A 183 -10.31 3.81 2.84
N ASP A 184 -10.99 4.54 1.96
CA ASP A 184 -11.56 5.85 2.26
C ASP A 184 -13.07 5.71 2.51
N ILE A 185 -13.48 5.95 3.76
CA ILE A 185 -14.89 5.96 4.19
C ILE A 185 -15.42 7.38 4.37
N GLY A 186 -14.67 8.37 3.90
CA GLY A 186 -15.04 9.78 3.94
C GLY A 186 -16.01 10.18 2.84
N THR A 187 -16.05 11.47 2.60
CA THR A 187 -16.84 12.10 1.51
C THR A 187 -15.91 12.66 0.44
N GLU A 188 -16.47 13.20 -0.64
CA GLU A 188 -15.68 13.90 -1.66
C GLU A 188 -14.95 15.14 -1.09
N GLU A 189 -15.51 15.74 -0.02
CA GLU A 189 -14.97 16.95 0.61
C GLU A 189 -13.96 16.63 1.72
N GLU A 190 -14.15 15.50 2.45
CA GLU A 190 -13.33 15.13 3.59
C GLU A 190 -12.95 13.65 3.55
N ARG A 191 -11.67 13.38 3.28
CA ARG A 191 -11.10 12.02 3.30
C ARG A 191 -11.04 11.46 4.71
N LYS A 192 -11.48 10.21 4.86
CA LYS A 192 -11.36 9.46 6.11
C LYS A 192 -10.79 8.07 5.84
N LEU A 193 -9.47 7.96 5.94
CA LEU A 193 -8.76 6.70 5.74
C LEU A 193 -8.89 5.82 6.99
N VAL A 194 -9.26 4.56 6.76
CA VAL A 194 -9.29 3.51 7.78
C VAL A 194 -8.55 2.29 7.26
N PRO A 195 -7.79 1.54 8.10
CA PRO A 195 -7.19 0.28 7.68
C PRO A 195 -8.25 -0.65 7.10
N LEU A 196 -7.92 -1.42 6.07
CA LEU A 196 -8.89 -2.37 5.47
C LEU A 196 -9.43 -3.36 6.49
N GLU A 197 -8.63 -3.78 7.47
CA GLU A 197 -9.07 -4.65 8.56
C GLU A 197 -10.26 -4.10 9.33
N ALA A 198 -10.36 -2.78 9.50
CA ALA A 198 -11.45 -2.14 10.24
C ALA A 198 -12.82 -2.25 9.56
N LEU A 199 -12.87 -2.74 8.33
CA LEU A 199 -14.12 -2.95 7.57
C LEU A 199 -14.73 -4.34 7.80
N GLY A 200 -14.04 -5.22 8.49
CA GLY A 200 -14.49 -6.58 8.76
C GLY A 200 -14.71 -6.84 10.25
N GLU A 201 -15.37 -7.96 10.55
CA GLU A 201 -15.73 -8.40 11.89
C GLU A 201 -15.05 -9.74 12.22
N GLU A 202 -14.77 -9.98 13.49
CA GLU A 202 -14.36 -11.30 13.99
C GLU A 202 -15.54 -12.25 14.02
N VAL A 203 -15.32 -13.51 13.64
CA VAL A 203 -16.28 -14.60 13.76
C VAL A 203 -15.72 -15.61 14.76
N GLU A 204 -16.40 -15.73 15.91
CA GLU A 204 -16.08 -16.65 17.01
C GLU A 204 -16.58 -18.09 16.75
#